data_6c368719db8c8b7c4bca6817f9bc1eb3
#
_entry.id   6c368719db8c8b7c4bca6817f9bc1eb3
#
_cell.length_a   1.000
_cell.length_b   1.000
_cell.length_c   1.000
_cell.angle_alpha   90.00
_cell.angle_beta   90.00
_cell.angle_gamma   90.00
#
_symmetry.space_group_name_H-M   'P 1'
#
loop_
_entity.id
_entity.type
_entity.pdbx_description
1 polymer ?
#
loop_
_entity_poly.entity_id
_entity_poly.type
_entity_poly.pdbx_seq_one_letter_code
_entity_poly.pdbx_strand_id
1 'polypeptide(L)'
;MDIEQARARFRSPDRADYPELQGYTRDEIYKDCFGGGALYLAARMVRTMRLKSGDVVLDLGCGKGETSIFLAHHLGVKVMAVDLWTSATYLNDKFAARGYRDQIVPLNLDITERLPFAAEYFDAIFCMNSFSFYGGNIEFLQHLLKHLKQGGQLCVGSEVLSDEFTPEQLQHPPHVYSFRLSPPNQDVDVFEGDFKKQHTPQWWKDLFAGCGLLQVIDCHELEDADVLYEDYVLYEHEHNIDPFDVEISLQQIEWGWHHKPRKSLFTITSCKR
;
A
#
# COMPACT_ATOMS: atom_id res chain seq x y z
N MET A 1 -17.84 -4.09 -17.98
CA MET A 1 -16.87 -4.13 -19.12
C MET A 1 -16.23 -5.50 -19.13
N ASP A 2 -16.05 -6.12 -20.30
CA ASP A 2 -15.28 -7.35 -20.42
C ASP A 2 -13.77 -7.07 -20.64
N ILE A 3 -12.95 -8.11 -20.56
CA ILE A 3 -11.50 -7.97 -20.65
C ILE A 3 -10.98 -7.55 -22.03
N GLU A 4 -11.66 -7.89 -23.11
CA GLU A 4 -11.26 -7.48 -24.45
C GLU A 4 -11.54 -5.98 -24.67
N GLN A 5 -12.62 -5.48 -24.11
CA GLN A 5 -12.90 -4.04 -24.05
C GLN A 5 -11.88 -3.31 -23.18
N ALA A 6 -11.47 -3.90 -22.04
CA ALA A 6 -10.43 -3.36 -21.18
C ALA A 6 -9.08 -3.26 -21.91
N ARG A 7 -8.64 -4.33 -22.58
CA ARG A 7 -7.40 -4.33 -23.37
C ARG A 7 -7.36 -3.27 -24.48
N ALA A 8 -8.51 -2.99 -25.09
CA ALA A 8 -8.60 -1.98 -26.15
C ALA A 8 -8.56 -0.54 -25.61
N ARG A 9 -8.89 -0.34 -24.33
CA ARG A 9 -9.06 0.99 -23.71
C ARG A 9 -7.95 1.34 -22.72
N PHE A 10 -7.47 0.38 -21.94
CA PHE A 10 -6.50 0.61 -20.89
C PHE A 10 -5.13 0.97 -21.45
N ARG A 11 -4.42 1.78 -20.69
CA ARG A 11 -3.07 2.25 -21.03
C ARG A 11 -2.07 1.66 -20.08
N SER A 12 -0.84 1.47 -20.54
CA SER A 12 0.29 1.16 -19.65
C SER A 12 0.90 2.46 -19.11
N PRO A 13 1.45 2.42 -17.89
CA PRO A 13 2.13 3.56 -17.30
C PRO A 13 3.34 4.02 -18.14
N ASP A 14 3.57 5.34 -18.20
CA ASP A 14 4.82 5.85 -18.77
C ASP A 14 5.97 5.57 -17.79
N ARG A 15 6.86 4.69 -18.16
CA ARG A 15 8.02 4.30 -17.35
C ARG A 15 9.02 5.45 -17.15
N ALA A 16 8.98 6.47 -17.98
CA ALA A 16 9.81 7.66 -17.82
C ALA A 16 9.43 8.46 -16.57
N ASP A 17 8.19 8.38 -16.11
CA ASP A 17 7.72 9.02 -14.89
C ASP A 17 8.20 8.32 -13.61
N TYR A 18 8.76 7.12 -13.75
CA TYR A 18 9.22 6.25 -12.68
C TYR A 18 10.66 5.76 -12.88
N PRO A 19 11.65 6.67 -12.91
CA PRO A 19 13.05 6.30 -13.12
C PRO A 19 13.61 5.34 -12.08
N GLU A 20 13.02 5.30 -10.86
CA GLU A 20 13.39 4.36 -9.79
C GLU A 20 13.05 2.91 -10.17
N LEU A 21 12.13 2.70 -11.10
CA LEU A 21 11.76 1.38 -11.60
C LEU A 21 12.41 1.04 -12.95
N GLN A 22 13.41 1.84 -13.37
CA GLN A 22 14.17 1.52 -14.58
C GLN A 22 14.88 0.18 -14.40
N GLY A 23 14.72 -0.71 -15.38
CA GLY A 23 15.28 -2.07 -15.34
C GLY A 23 14.41 -3.12 -14.67
N TYR A 24 13.35 -2.74 -13.96
CA TYR A 24 12.36 -3.69 -13.46
C TYR A 24 11.49 -4.21 -14.60
N THR A 25 11.29 -5.52 -14.65
CA THR A 25 10.29 -6.15 -15.51
C THR A 25 8.89 -5.92 -14.96
N ARG A 26 7.85 -6.13 -15.77
CA ARG A 26 6.46 -6.05 -15.32
C ARG A 26 6.15 -7.10 -14.24
N ASP A 27 6.75 -8.29 -14.36
CA ASP A 27 6.66 -9.34 -13.32
C ASP A 27 7.24 -8.90 -11.98
N GLU A 28 8.41 -8.26 -11.98
CA GLU A 28 9.01 -7.77 -10.74
C GLU A 28 8.21 -6.65 -10.08
N ILE A 29 7.39 -5.93 -10.85
CA ILE A 29 6.53 -4.87 -10.33
C ILE A 29 5.26 -5.43 -9.70
N TYR A 30 4.66 -6.48 -10.29
CA TYR A 30 3.31 -6.89 -9.91
C TYR A 30 3.22 -8.27 -9.23
N LYS A 31 4.05 -9.25 -9.64
CA LYS A 31 3.87 -10.67 -9.28
C LYS A 31 3.70 -10.96 -7.79
N ASP A 32 4.45 -10.26 -6.96
CA ASP A 32 4.47 -10.46 -5.52
C ASP A 32 4.00 -9.21 -4.74
N CYS A 33 3.30 -8.30 -5.43
CA CYS A 33 2.68 -7.12 -4.84
C CYS A 33 1.18 -7.36 -4.66
N PHE A 34 0.63 -6.94 -3.53
CA PHE A 34 -0.81 -6.93 -3.28
C PHE A 34 -1.36 -5.52 -3.52
N GLY A 35 -2.46 -5.44 -4.29
CA GLY A 35 -3.07 -4.17 -4.68
C GLY A 35 -2.33 -3.44 -5.79
N GLY A 36 -3.05 -2.57 -6.49
CA GLY A 36 -2.54 -1.80 -7.61
C GLY A 36 -1.39 -0.88 -7.21
N GLY A 37 -0.30 -0.92 -7.96
CA GLY A 37 0.71 0.12 -7.93
C GLY A 37 1.69 0.15 -6.76
N ALA A 38 1.83 -0.89 -5.92
CA ALA A 38 2.68 -0.85 -4.72
C ALA A 38 4.12 -0.35 -4.97
N LEU A 39 4.80 -0.85 -6.00
CA LEU A 39 6.14 -0.36 -6.34
C LEU A 39 6.14 1.01 -7.02
N TYR A 40 5.09 1.39 -7.72
CA TYR A 40 4.93 2.75 -8.24
C TYR A 40 4.73 3.77 -7.10
N LEU A 41 3.90 3.42 -6.11
CA LEU A 41 3.77 4.20 -4.88
C LEU A 41 5.10 4.32 -4.14
N ALA A 42 5.83 3.21 -3.99
CA ALA A 42 7.15 3.21 -3.37
C ALA A 42 8.15 4.09 -4.12
N ALA A 43 8.16 4.05 -5.46
CA ALA A 43 9.00 4.90 -6.31
C ALA A 43 8.70 6.40 -6.12
N ARG A 44 7.42 6.78 -6.02
CA ARG A 44 7.04 8.16 -5.70
C ARG A 44 7.45 8.54 -4.28
N MET A 45 7.23 7.64 -3.31
CA MET A 45 7.49 7.88 -1.90
C MET A 45 8.97 8.12 -1.60
N VAL A 46 9.88 7.33 -2.18
CA VAL A 46 11.32 7.49 -1.91
C VAL A 46 11.89 8.85 -2.29
N ARG A 47 11.23 9.59 -3.20
CA ARG A 47 11.60 10.97 -3.57
C ARG A 47 11.42 11.97 -2.42
N THR A 48 10.53 11.68 -1.47
CA THR A 48 10.26 12.54 -0.29
C THR A 48 10.94 12.04 0.97
N MET A 49 11.50 10.82 0.94
CA MET A 49 12.22 10.24 2.08
C MET A 49 13.61 10.86 2.23
N ARG A 50 13.97 11.16 3.49
CA ARG A 50 15.25 11.78 3.85
C ARG A 50 16.16 10.79 4.56
N LEU A 51 16.28 9.60 3.96
CA LEU A 51 17.10 8.52 4.51
C LEU A 51 18.48 8.48 3.91
N LYS A 52 19.41 7.93 4.66
CA LYS A 52 20.78 7.63 4.22
C LYS A 52 21.09 6.16 4.39
N SER A 53 22.09 5.69 3.69
CA SER A 53 22.56 4.30 3.80
C SER A 53 22.86 3.93 5.26
N GLY A 54 22.32 2.78 5.68
CA GLY A 54 22.43 2.24 7.04
C GLY A 54 21.35 2.68 8.02
N ASP A 55 20.49 3.65 7.67
CA ASP A 55 19.29 3.95 8.46
C ASP A 55 18.37 2.73 8.56
N VAL A 56 17.55 2.66 9.61
CA VAL A 56 16.68 1.52 9.90
C VAL A 56 15.24 1.88 9.60
N VAL A 57 14.62 1.10 8.72
CA VAL A 57 13.23 1.30 8.29
C VAL A 57 12.37 0.12 8.75
N LEU A 58 11.19 0.41 9.26
CA LEU A 58 10.12 -0.56 9.42
C LEU A 58 9.26 -0.59 8.16
N ASP A 59 9.22 -1.70 7.44
CA ASP A 59 8.27 -1.94 6.35
C ASP A 59 7.07 -2.70 6.93
N LEU A 60 5.98 -1.98 7.11
CA LEU A 60 4.80 -2.38 7.87
C LEU A 60 3.74 -2.96 6.93
N GLY A 61 3.47 -4.27 7.05
CA GLY A 61 2.65 -5.01 6.09
C GLY A 61 3.41 -5.23 4.78
N CYS A 62 4.63 -5.76 4.86
CA CYS A 62 5.53 -5.90 3.71
C CYS A 62 5.05 -6.95 2.67
N GLY A 63 3.99 -7.69 2.96
CA GLY A 63 3.48 -8.74 2.08
C GLY A 63 4.56 -9.75 1.70
N LYS A 64 4.76 -10.00 0.42
CA LYS A 64 5.82 -10.91 -0.07
C LYS A 64 7.19 -10.23 -0.20
N GLY A 65 7.39 -9.02 0.35
CA GLY A 65 8.68 -8.38 0.57
C GLY A 65 9.26 -7.60 -0.60
N GLU A 66 8.54 -7.33 -1.67
CA GLU A 66 9.08 -6.55 -2.81
C GLU A 66 9.37 -5.10 -2.42
N THR A 67 8.54 -4.47 -1.61
CA THR A 67 8.78 -3.12 -1.08
C THR A 67 10.03 -3.07 -0.21
N SER A 68 10.25 -4.08 0.63
CA SER A 68 11.45 -4.21 1.47
C SER A 68 12.73 -4.30 0.62
N ILE A 69 12.70 -5.12 -0.44
CA ILE A 69 13.82 -5.24 -1.40
C ILE A 69 14.05 -3.91 -2.11
N PHE A 70 12.99 -3.25 -2.56
CA PHE A 70 13.06 -1.96 -3.22
C PHE A 70 13.74 -0.89 -2.33
N LEU A 71 13.31 -0.77 -1.06
CA LEU A 71 13.92 0.16 -0.10
C LEU A 71 15.40 -0.14 0.15
N ALA A 72 15.75 -1.40 0.40
CA ALA A 72 17.12 -1.82 0.63
C ALA A 72 18.01 -1.53 -0.60
N HIS A 73 17.48 -1.78 -1.81
CA HIS A 73 18.20 -1.55 -3.07
C HIS A 73 18.46 -0.07 -3.34
N HIS A 74 17.40 0.75 -3.28
CA HIS A 74 17.48 2.15 -3.70
C HIS A 74 18.08 3.08 -2.65
N LEU A 75 17.85 2.80 -1.36
CA LEU A 75 18.28 3.68 -0.27
C LEU A 75 19.46 3.12 0.53
N GLY A 76 19.82 1.84 0.35
CA GLY A 76 20.86 1.18 1.12
C GLY A 76 20.53 1.06 2.61
N VAL A 77 19.26 1.11 2.97
CA VAL A 77 18.76 1.05 4.36
C VAL A 77 18.69 -0.38 4.87
N LYS A 78 18.65 -0.54 6.19
CA LYS A 78 18.26 -1.79 6.84
C LYS A 78 16.76 -1.82 7.02
N VAL A 79 16.12 -2.94 6.69
CA VAL A 79 14.67 -3.07 6.74
C VAL A 79 14.25 -4.15 7.75
N MET A 80 13.35 -3.79 8.68
CA MET A 80 12.56 -4.74 9.45
C MET A 80 11.26 -4.95 8.69
N ALA A 81 11.16 -6.10 7.98
CA ALA A 81 10.03 -6.43 7.13
C ALA A 81 8.98 -7.20 7.95
N VAL A 82 7.87 -6.56 8.28
CA VAL A 82 6.84 -7.13 9.15
C VAL A 82 5.58 -7.43 8.37
N ASP A 83 5.08 -8.66 8.50
CA ASP A 83 3.80 -9.08 7.92
C ASP A 83 3.11 -10.11 8.81
N LEU A 84 1.76 -10.10 8.82
CA LEU A 84 0.97 -11.06 9.60
C LEU A 84 0.79 -12.39 8.87
N TRP A 85 0.61 -12.36 7.55
CA TRP A 85 0.20 -13.51 6.76
C TRP A 85 1.36 -14.20 6.06
N THR A 86 2.43 -13.47 5.77
CA THR A 86 3.61 -14.03 5.08
C THR A 86 4.62 -14.55 6.09
N SER A 87 4.98 -15.82 5.99
CA SER A 87 5.91 -16.42 6.95
C SER A 87 7.30 -15.79 6.86
N ALA A 88 7.93 -15.58 8.03
CA ALA A 88 9.31 -15.07 8.10
C ALA A 88 10.32 -16.02 7.42
N THR A 89 10.07 -17.33 7.40
CA THR A 89 10.93 -18.31 6.69
C THR A 89 10.90 -18.07 5.19
N TYR A 90 9.70 -17.94 4.60
CA TYR A 90 9.56 -17.64 3.17
C TYR A 90 10.29 -16.34 2.79
N LEU A 91 10.06 -15.28 3.56
CA LEU A 91 10.71 -13.99 3.31
C LEU A 91 12.24 -14.06 3.47
N ASN A 92 12.75 -14.76 4.50
CA ASN A 92 14.18 -14.95 4.70
C ASN A 92 14.84 -15.64 3.52
N ASP A 93 14.22 -16.69 2.99
CA ASP A 93 14.76 -17.44 1.85
C ASP A 93 14.73 -16.58 0.58
N LYS A 94 13.67 -15.81 0.36
CA LYS A 94 13.53 -14.87 -0.74
C LYS A 94 14.59 -13.76 -0.67
N PHE A 95 14.76 -13.13 0.49
CA PHE A 95 15.75 -12.06 0.67
C PHE A 95 17.18 -12.59 0.50
N ALA A 96 17.46 -13.81 0.98
CA ALA A 96 18.74 -14.47 0.77
C ALA A 96 19.01 -14.74 -0.71
N ALA A 97 18.03 -15.28 -1.44
CA ALA A 97 18.14 -15.54 -2.88
C ALA A 97 18.36 -14.27 -3.72
N ARG A 98 17.82 -13.13 -3.25
CA ARG A 98 17.97 -11.82 -3.91
C ARG A 98 19.19 -11.02 -3.40
N GLY A 99 19.99 -11.59 -2.46
CA GLY A 99 21.23 -10.96 -1.95
C GLY A 99 21.03 -9.94 -0.83
N TYR A 100 19.86 -9.91 -0.18
CA TYR A 100 19.53 -8.92 0.86
C TYR A 100 19.45 -9.49 2.29
N ARG A 101 19.95 -10.71 2.52
CA ARG A 101 19.91 -11.38 3.84
C ARG A 101 20.43 -10.52 4.99
N ASP A 102 21.49 -9.77 4.75
CA ASP A 102 22.16 -8.97 5.78
C ASP A 102 21.56 -7.58 5.96
N GLN A 103 20.62 -7.19 5.07
CA GLN A 103 19.97 -5.88 5.09
C GLN A 103 18.50 -5.95 5.51
N ILE A 104 17.82 -7.08 5.26
CA ILE A 104 16.38 -7.22 5.53
C ILE A 104 16.15 -8.34 6.53
N VAL A 105 15.49 -8.01 7.64
CA VAL A 105 15.10 -8.96 8.69
C VAL A 105 13.59 -9.17 8.63
N PRO A 106 13.10 -10.35 8.24
CA PRO A 106 11.68 -10.64 8.20
C PRO A 106 11.14 -11.02 9.58
N LEU A 107 9.94 -10.54 9.91
CA LEU A 107 9.25 -10.84 11.15
C LEU A 107 7.77 -11.15 10.84
N ASN A 108 7.27 -12.27 11.33
CA ASN A 108 5.86 -12.62 11.24
C ASN A 108 5.17 -12.18 12.54
N LEU A 109 4.49 -11.05 12.53
CA LEU A 109 3.90 -10.39 13.70
C LEU A 109 2.55 -9.77 13.38
N ASP A 110 1.64 -9.79 14.37
CA ASP A 110 0.50 -8.90 14.41
C ASP A 110 0.91 -7.55 14.99
N ILE A 111 0.95 -6.55 14.13
CA ILE A 111 1.37 -5.19 14.48
C ILE A 111 0.38 -4.45 15.36
N THR A 112 -0.88 -4.91 15.40
CA THR A 112 -1.92 -4.31 16.23
C THR A 112 -1.81 -4.68 17.69
N GLU A 113 -1.08 -5.76 18.01
CA GLU A 113 -0.85 -6.21 19.38
C GLU A 113 0.35 -5.49 20.01
N ARG A 114 1.55 -5.90 19.64
CA ARG A 114 2.79 -5.33 20.22
C ARG A 114 3.94 -5.38 19.23
N LEU A 115 4.57 -4.24 19.02
CA LEU A 115 5.83 -4.14 18.31
C LEU A 115 7.01 -4.41 19.27
N PRO A 116 7.85 -5.43 19.02
CA PRO A 116 8.94 -5.82 19.92
C PRO A 116 10.19 -4.96 19.71
N PHE A 117 10.02 -3.66 19.51
CA PHE A 117 11.10 -2.73 19.24
C PHE A 117 11.24 -1.70 20.37
N ALA A 118 12.44 -1.17 20.54
CA ALA A 118 12.68 -0.05 21.45
C ALA A 118 11.94 1.21 20.98
N ALA A 119 11.70 2.12 21.91
CA ALA A 119 11.26 3.46 21.56
C ALA A 119 12.33 4.15 20.70
N GLU A 120 11.90 4.98 19.74
CA GLU A 120 12.79 5.75 18.87
C GLU A 120 13.84 4.90 18.13
N TYR A 121 13.44 3.71 17.68
CA TYR A 121 14.32 2.77 17.00
C TYR A 121 14.46 3.04 15.50
N PHE A 122 13.35 3.41 14.84
CA PHE A 122 13.28 3.56 13.39
C PHE A 122 13.58 4.98 12.91
N ASP A 123 14.34 5.12 11.84
CA ASP A 123 14.52 6.37 11.11
C ASP A 123 13.31 6.68 10.23
N ALA A 124 12.66 5.65 9.70
CA ALA A 124 11.36 5.75 9.04
C ALA A 124 10.48 4.52 9.29
N ILE A 125 9.18 4.74 9.20
CA ILE A 125 8.14 3.70 9.07
C ILE A 125 7.52 3.87 7.70
N PHE A 126 7.51 2.78 6.95
CA PHE A 126 7.03 2.71 5.58
C PHE A 126 5.89 1.70 5.50
N CYS A 127 4.84 1.99 4.75
CA CYS A 127 3.69 1.13 4.62
C CYS A 127 3.02 1.31 3.25
N MET A 128 2.94 0.23 2.47
CA MET A 128 2.27 0.24 1.16
C MET A 128 1.07 -0.69 1.16
N ASN A 129 -0.08 -0.19 0.74
CA ASN A 129 -1.35 -0.91 0.54
C ASN A 129 -1.88 -1.71 1.76
N SER A 130 -1.43 -1.40 2.97
CA SER A 130 -1.90 -2.11 4.17
C SER A 130 -2.36 -1.19 5.31
N PHE A 131 -2.05 0.11 5.25
CA PHE A 131 -2.28 1.02 6.38
C PHE A 131 -3.77 1.22 6.71
N SER A 132 -4.66 1.15 5.73
CA SER A 132 -6.12 1.26 5.92
C SER A 132 -6.70 0.20 6.84
N PHE A 133 -6.09 -0.98 6.92
CA PHE A 133 -6.59 -2.07 7.77
C PHE A 133 -6.45 -1.80 9.27
N TYR A 134 -5.49 -0.96 9.70
CA TYR A 134 -5.18 -0.72 11.11
C TYR A 134 -4.87 0.75 11.45
N GLY A 135 -4.46 1.57 10.49
CA GLY A 135 -3.96 2.91 10.72
C GLY A 135 -5.02 3.99 10.91
N GLY A 136 -6.30 3.66 10.72
CA GLY A 136 -7.40 4.61 10.70
C GLY A 136 -7.81 5.19 12.06
N ASN A 137 -6.98 5.03 13.12
CA ASN A 137 -7.26 5.63 14.42
C ASN A 137 -6.03 6.26 15.06
N ILE A 138 -6.25 7.30 15.85
CA ILE A 138 -5.18 8.08 16.50
C ILE A 138 -4.43 7.25 17.54
N GLU A 139 -5.07 6.33 18.24
CA GLU A 139 -4.43 5.53 19.29
C GLU A 139 -3.38 4.58 18.69
N PHE A 140 -3.73 3.90 17.61
CA PHE A 140 -2.77 3.06 16.88
C PHE A 140 -1.62 3.92 16.32
N LEU A 141 -1.93 5.05 15.70
CA LEU A 141 -0.93 5.98 15.17
C LEU A 141 0.04 6.45 16.26
N GLN A 142 -0.46 6.85 17.43
CA GLN A 142 0.36 7.24 18.57
C GLN A 142 1.19 6.08 19.12
N HIS A 143 0.65 4.85 19.12
CA HIS A 143 1.40 3.65 19.52
C HIS A 143 2.57 3.39 18.56
N LEU A 144 2.32 3.41 17.26
CA LEU A 144 3.32 3.23 16.22
C LEU A 144 4.44 4.28 16.31
N LEU A 145 4.07 5.54 16.49
CA LEU A 145 5.01 6.66 16.57
C LEU A 145 5.96 6.62 17.77
N LYS A 146 5.69 5.82 18.80
CA LYS A 146 6.66 5.61 19.90
C LYS A 146 7.96 4.99 19.40
N HIS A 147 7.90 4.17 18.37
CA HIS A 147 9.04 3.47 17.80
C HIS A 147 9.78 4.30 16.73
N LEU A 148 9.19 5.40 16.26
CA LEU A 148 9.81 6.33 15.32
C LEU A 148 10.67 7.34 16.06
N LYS A 149 11.89 7.61 15.59
CA LYS A 149 12.78 8.64 16.12
C LYS A 149 12.16 10.04 15.98
N GLN A 150 12.62 10.98 16.80
CA GLN A 150 12.36 12.40 16.58
C GLN A 150 12.94 12.84 15.24
N GLY A 151 12.16 13.54 14.42
CA GLY A 151 12.53 13.88 13.06
C GLY A 151 12.43 12.72 12.05
N GLY A 152 12.12 11.49 12.51
CA GLY A 152 11.88 10.34 11.65
C GLY A 152 10.60 10.47 10.83
N GLN A 153 10.49 9.72 9.75
CA GLN A 153 9.39 9.86 8.78
C GLN A 153 8.41 8.69 8.85
N LEU A 154 7.11 9.00 8.84
CA LEU A 154 6.04 8.05 8.54
C LEU A 154 5.61 8.26 7.09
N CYS A 155 5.75 7.20 6.28
CA CYS A 155 5.53 7.20 4.85
C CYS A 155 4.49 6.14 4.49
N VAL A 156 3.32 6.57 4.04
CA VAL A 156 2.21 5.68 3.68
C VAL A 156 1.79 5.91 2.23
N GLY A 157 1.69 4.84 1.46
CA GLY A 157 1.07 4.83 0.15
C GLY A 157 -0.01 3.75 0.10
N SER A 158 -1.15 4.05 -0.48
CA SER A 158 -2.28 3.12 -0.50
C SER A 158 -3.27 3.40 -1.62
N GLU A 159 -4.09 2.39 -1.88
CA GLU A 159 -5.39 2.63 -2.50
C GLU A 159 -6.25 3.51 -1.58
N VAL A 160 -6.99 4.41 -2.17
CA VAL A 160 -7.89 5.36 -1.52
C VAL A 160 -9.14 5.57 -2.37
N LEU A 161 -10.07 6.31 -1.83
CA LEU A 161 -11.25 6.78 -2.57
C LEU A 161 -11.08 8.24 -2.98
N SER A 162 -11.56 8.58 -4.17
CA SER A 162 -11.57 9.97 -4.66
C SER A 162 -12.49 10.89 -3.85
N ASP A 163 -13.52 10.31 -3.24
CA ASP A 163 -14.53 10.99 -2.42
C ASP A 163 -14.94 10.08 -1.26
N GLU A 164 -15.37 10.64 -0.14
CA GLU A 164 -15.95 9.86 0.95
C GLU A 164 -17.32 9.27 0.53
N PHE A 165 -17.66 8.09 1.05
CA PHE A 165 -19.01 7.57 0.89
C PHE A 165 -20.03 8.52 1.54
N THR A 166 -21.10 8.82 0.81
CA THR A 166 -22.21 9.60 1.36
C THR A 166 -22.95 8.80 2.45
N PRO A 167 -23.70 9.46 3.36
CA PRO A 167 -24.51 8.75 4.37
C PRO A 167 -25.48 7.72 3.76
N GLU A 168 -25.99 7.98 2.55
CA GLU A 168 -26.85 7.03 1.82
C GLU A 168 -26.03 5.81 1.34
N GLN A 169 -24.83 6.03 0.79
CA GLN A 169 -23.96 4.95 0.33
C GLN A 169 -23.39 4.11 1.49
N LEU A 170 -23.25 4.68 2.69
CA LEU A 170 -22.88 3.92 3.89
C LEU A 170 -24.00 2.99 4.35
N GLN A 171 -25.26 3.34 4.10
CA GLN A 171 -26.43 2.51 4.41
C GLN A 171 -26.76 1.52 3.28
N HIS A 172 -26.55 1.93 2.04
CA HIS A 172 -26.83 1.19 0.81
C HIS A 172 -25.61 1.25 -0.11
N PRO A 173 -24.55 0.47 0.17
CA PRO A 173 -23.31 0.54 -0.58
C PRO A 173 -23.50 0.23 -2.07
N PRO A 174 -22.77 0.92 -2.96
CA PRO A 174 -22.76 0.57 -4.37
C PRO A 174 -22.36 -0.90 -4.56
N HIS A 175 -23.04 -1.61 -5.46
CA HIS A 175 -22.85 -3.05 -5.66
C HIS A 175 -21.39 -3.45 -5.96
N VAL A 176 -20.64 -2.56 -6.60
CA VAL A 176 -19.21 -2.77 -6.93
C VAL A 176 -18.29 -2.73 -5.70
N TYR A 177 -18.76 -2.24 -4.56
CA TYR A 177 -18.06 -2.23 -3.28
C TYR A 177 -18.70 -3.14 -2.23
N SER A 178 -19.87 -3.70 -2.52
CA SER A 178 -20.66 -4.52 -1.58
C SER A 178 -20.79 -5.94 -2.08
N PHE A 179 -19.87 -6.79 -1.70
CA PHE A 179 -19.89 -8.22 -2.00
C PHE A 179 -19.33 -9.02 -0.84
N ARG A 180 -19.53 -10.34 -0.88
CA ARG A 180 -19.06 -11.25 0.17
C ARG A 180 -18.04 -12.20 -0.41
N LEU A 181 -16.96 -12.39 0.31
CA LEU A 181 -15.99 -13.44 0.06
C LEU A 181 -16.28 -14.60 1.01
N SER A 182 -16.27 -15.81 0.48
CA SER A 182 -16.45 -17.04 1.27
C SER A 182 -15.19 -17.91 1.11
N PRO A 183 -14.04 -17.48 1.62
CA PRO A 183 -12.88 -18.37 1.70
C PRO A 183 -13.20 -19.57 2.60
N PRO A 184 -12.52 -20.71 2.45
CA PRO A 184 -12.75 -21.85 3.29
C PRO A 184 -12.63 -21.44 4.77
N ASN A 185 -13.73 -21.38 5.49
CA ASN A 185 -13.90 -21.10 6.92
C ASN A 185 -14.27 -19.65 7.34
N GLN A 186 -14.49 -18.70 6.45
CA GLN A 186 -14.88 -17.34 6.89
C GLN A 186 -15.71 -16.63 5.83
N ASP A 187 -16.91 -16.16 6.21
CA ASP A 187 -17.75 -15.30 5.38
C ASP A 187 -17.43 -13.83 5.68
N VAL A 188 -16.78 -13.15 4.73
CA VAL A 188 -16.30 -11.78 4.89
C VAL A 188 -17.16 -10.81 4.08
N ASP A 189 -17.76 -9.84 4.77
CA ASP A 189 -18.36 -8.68 4.14
C ASP A 189 -17.25 -7.69 3.76
N VAL A 190 -16.98 -7.56 2.46
CA VAL A 190 -15.85 -6.78 1.98
C VAL A 190 -16.07 -5.29 2.18
N PHE A 191 -17.32 -4.80 2.10
CA PHE A 191 -17.60 -3.40 2.37
C PHE A 191 -17.25 -3.02 3.81
N GLU A 192 -17.74 -3.77 4.79
CA GLU A 192 -17.47 -3.53 6.21
C GLU A 192 -16.02 -3.81 6.60
N GLY A 193 -15.41 -4.82 5.98
CA GLY A 193 -14.04 -5.25 6.28
C GLY A 193 -12.96 -4.35 5.69
N ASP A 194 -13.19 -3.80 4.51
CA ASP A 194 -12.19 -3.08 3.72
C ASP A 194 -12.70 -1.71 3.22
N PHE A 195 -13.62 -1.66 2.26
CA PHE A 195 -13.94 -0.40 1.58
C PHE A 195 -14.43 0.72 2.49
N LYS A 196 -15.16 0.40 3.55
CA LYS A 196 -15.62 1.37 4.55
C LYS A 196 -14.46 2.03 5.33
N LYS A 197 -13.27 1.44 5.31
CA LYS A 197 -12.04 1.96 5.93
C LYS A 197 -11.15 2.71 4.94
N GLN A 198 -11.48 2.66 3.66
CA GLN A 198 -10.79 3.43 2.64
C GLN A 198 -11.35 4.84 2.61
N HIS A 199 -10.49 5.81 2.82
CA HIS A 199 -10.83 7.23 2.90
C HIS A 199 -10.13 8.02 1.82
N THR A 200 -10.48 9.30 1.68
CA THR A 200 -9.82 10.23 0.77
C THR A 200 -8.42 10.62 1.25
N PRO A 201 -7.53 11.09 0.35
CA PRO A 201 -6.23 11.65 0.75
C PRO A 201 -6.35 12.78 1.77
N GLN A 202 -7.40 13.60 1.66
CA GLN A 202 -7.64 14.69 2.62
C GLN A 202 -7.98 14.16 4.02
N TRP A 203 -8.79 13.10 4.13
CA TRP A 203 -9.09 12.47 5.40
C TRP A 203 -7.82 11.94 6.10
N TRP A 204 -6.95 11.26 5.36
CA TRP A 204 -5.66 10.77 5.89
C TRP A 204 -4.75 11.91 6.34
N LYS A 205 -4.70 12.99 5.57
CA LYS A 205 -3.94 14.19 5.92
C LYS A 205 -4.44 14.81 7.22
N ASP A 206 -5.76 14.90 7.40
CA ASP A 206 -6.37 15.45 8.60
C ASP A 206 -6.14 14.55 9.82
N LEU A 207 -6.23 13.22 9.68
CA LEU A 207 -5.90 12.26 10.72
C LEU A 207 -4.44 12.41 11.18
N PHE A 208 -3.49 12.46 10.24
CA PHE A 208 -2.06 12.60 10.56
C PHE A 208 -1.74 13.94 11.23
N ALA A 209 -2.29 15.03 10.72
CA ALA A 209 -2.14 16.34 11.34
C ALA A 209 -2.81 16.40 12.71
N GLY A 210 -3.98 15.78 12.85
CA GLY A 210 -4.79 15.78 14.09
C GLY A 210 -4.19 14.97 15.23
N CYS A 211 -3.27 14.02 14.96
CA CYS A 211 -2.61 13.25 16.03
C CYS A 211 -1.66 14.09 16.91
N GLY A 212 -1.31 15.31 16.49
CA GLY A 212 -0.46 16.24 17.23
C GLY A 212 1.03 15.92 17.25
N LEU A 213 1.43 14.73 16.82
CA LEU A 213 2.82 14.26 16.83
C LEU A 213 3.50 14.31 15.45
N LEU A 214 2.74 14.52 14.39
CA LEU A 214 3.23 14.53 13.02
C LEU A 214 3.11 15.92 12.40
N GLN A 215 4.03 16.21 11.51
CA GLN A 215 3.94 17.29 10.53
C GLN A 215 3.85 16.65 9.14
N VAL A 216 2.73 16.80 8.46
CA VAL A 216 2.59 16.36 7.07
C VAL A 216 3.51 17.21 6.21
N ILE A 217 4.40 16.56 5.45
CA ILE A 217 5.37 17.20 4.55
C ILE A 217 4.83 17.18 3.13
N ASP A 218 4.26 16.04 2.74
CA ASP A 218 3.75 15.79 1.40
C ASP A 218 2.50 14.92 1.49
N CYS A 219 1.49 15.20 0.69
CA CYS A 219 0.28 14.37 0.58
C CYS A 219 -0.40 14.67 -0.74
N HIS A 220 -0.46 13.71 -1.63
CA HIS A 220 -1.13 13.89 -2.91
C HIS A 220 -1.66 12.57 -3.48
N GLU A 221 -2.71 12.68 -4.26
CA GLU A 221 -3.23 11.64 -5.14
C GLU A 221 -2.34 11.54 -6.38
N LEU A 222 -2.07 10.34 -6.87
CA LEU A 222 -1.30 10.13 -8.09
C LEU A 222 -2.16 10.51 -9.30
N GLU A 223 -1.59 11.33 -10.20
CA GLU A 223 -2.30 11.78 -11.40
C GLU A 223 -2.60 10.63 -12.39
N ASP A 224 -1.75 9.62 -12.38
CA ASP A 224 -1.84 8.41 -13.22
C ASP A 224 -2.40 7.18 -12.49
N ALA A 225 -3.05 7.39 -11.33
CA ALA A 225 -3.63 6.31 -10.52
C ALA A 225 -4.51 5.35 -11.33
N ASP A 226 -5.35 5.89 -12.21
CA ASP A 226 -6.22 5.10 -13.08
C ASP A 226 -5.41 4.16 -13.98
N VAL A 227 -4.34 4.68 -14.59
CA VAL A 227 -3.48 3.92 -15.51
C VAL A 227 -2.72 2.82 -14.79
N LEU A 228 -2.22 3.11 -13.57
CA LEU A 228 -1.52 2.12 -12.75
C LEU A 228 -2.45 0.98 -12.35
N TYR A 229 -3.68 1.29 -11.99
CA TYR A 229 -4.68 0.31 -11.60
C TYR A 229 -5.17 -0.52 -12.79
N GLU A 230 -5.40 0.12 -13.93
CA GLU A 230 -5.76 -0.53 -15.20
C GLU A 230 -4.68 -1.53 -15.65
N ASP A 231 -3.39 -1.14 -15.60
CA ASP A 231 -2.27 -2.03 -15.98
C ASP A 231 -2.12 -3.20 -15.00
N TYR A 232 -2.35 -2.98 -13.71
CA TYR A 232 -2.35 -4.04 -12.70
C TYR A 232 -3.44 -5.10 -12.97
N VAL A 233 -4.68 -4.68 -13.25
CA VAL A 233 -5.79 -5.59 -13.55
C VAL A 233 -5.51 -6.41 -14.82
N LEU A 234 -4.92 -5.79 -15.86
CA LEU A 234 -4.51 -6.53 -17.05
C LEU A 234 -3.42 -7.56 -16.73
N TYR A 235 -2.45 -7.21 -15.89
CA TYR A 235 -1.39 -8.12 -15.46
C TYR A 235 -1.96 -9.33 -14.71
N GLU A 236 -2.87 -9.12 -13.76
CA GLU A 236 -3.50 -10.22 -13.02
C GLU A 236 -4.28 -11.16 -13.96
N HIS A 237 -5.03 -10.59 -14.90
CA HIS A 237 -5.75 -11.38 -15.88
C HIS A 237 -4.80 -12.20 -16.77
N GLU A 238 -3.72 -11.59 -17.30
CA GLU A 238 -2.75 -12.25 -18.18
C GLU A 238 -2.05 -13.44 -17.50
N HIS A 239 -1.87 -13.36 -16.18
CA HIS A 239 -1.19 -14.38 -15.38
C HIS A 239 -2.14 -15.28 -14.60
N ASN A 240 -3.47 -15.11 -14.79
CA ASN A 240 -4.51 -15.88 -14.09
C ASN A 240 -4.28 -15.93 -12.57
N ILE A 241 -3.95 -14.78 -11.97
CA ILE A 241 -3.62 -14.68 -10.54
C ILE A 241 -4.88 -14.80 -9.70
N ASP A 242 -5.85 -13.91 -9.89
CA ASP A 242 -7.16 -13.93 -9.24
C ASP A 242 -8.27 -13.51 -10.20
N PRO A 243 -8.93 -14.46 -10.88
CA PRO A 243 -9.98 -14.15 -11.83
C PRO A 243 -11.18 -13.41 -11.21
N PHE A 244 -11.46 -13.63 -9.92
CA PHE A 244 -12.55 -12.97 -9.23
C PHE A 244 -12.20 -11.50 -8.95
N ASP A 245 -10.97 -11.22 -8.50
CA ASP A 245 -10.51 -9.85 -8.28
C ASP A 245 -10.47 -9.06 -9.59
N VAL A 246 -10.03 -9.68 -10.68
CA VAL A 246 -10.09 -9.09 -12.03
C VAL A 246 -11.51 -8.68 -12.40
N GLU A 247 -12.49 -9.57 -12.22
CA GLU A 247 -13.90 -9.27 -12.55
C GLU A 247 -14.44 -8.09 -11.75
N ILE A 248 -14.23 -8.09 -10.44
CA ILE A 248 -14.69 -7.01 -9.55
C ILE A 248 -13.96 -5.69 -9.89
N SER A 249 -12.67 -5.74 -10.12
CA SER A 249 -11.87 -4.56 -10.48
C SER A 249 -12.33 -3.93 -11.80
N LEU A 250 -12.65 -4.73 -12.81
CA LEU A 250 -13.22 -4.24 -14.07
C LEU A 250 -14.57 -3.55 -13.86
N GLN A 251 -15.43 -4.08 -12.97
CA GLN A 251 -16.69 -3.45 -12.62
C GLN A 251 -16.47 -2.13 -11.88
N GLN A 252 -15.52 -2.07 -10.94
CA GLN A 252 -15.18 -0.85 -10.19
C GLN A 252 -14.63 0.25 -11.08
N ILE A 253 -13.73 -0.10 -12.02
CA ILE A 253 -13.19 0.85 -12.99
C ILE A 253 -14.31 1.42 -13.87
N GLU A 254 -15.14 0.56 -14.46
CA GLU A 254 -16.26 0.99 -15.32
C GLU A 254 -17.26 1.87 -14.57
N TRP A 255 -17.60 1.48 -13.33
CA TRP A 255 -18.49 2.24 -12.46
C TRP A 255 -17.90 3.63 -12.16
N GLY A 256 -16.61 3.71 -11.85
CA GLY A 256 -15.88 4.92 -11.51
C GLY A 256 -15.79 5.96 -12.64
N TRP A 257 -16.02 5.58 -13.91
CA TRP A 257 -16.10 6.55 -15.01
C TRP A 257 -17.31 7.48 -14.92
N HIS A 258 -18.36 7.05 -14.23
CA HIS A 258 -19.65 7.75 -14.20
C HIS A 258 -20.14 8.08 -12.80
N HIS A 259 -19.52 7.50 -11.77
CA HIS A 259 -19.98 7.59 -10.37
C HIS A 259 -18.82 7.88 -9.42
N LYS A 260 -19.18 8.22 -8.18
CA LYS A 260 -18.26 8.45 -7.07
C LYS A 260 -18.74 7.72 -5.82
N PRO A 261 -17.82 7.32 -4.92
CA PRO A 261 -16.37 7.45 -5.07
C PRO A 261 -15.80 6.49 -6.11
N ARG A 262 -14.64 6.80 -6.67
CA ARG A 262 -13.82 5.89 -7.47
C ARG A 262 -12.55 5.52 -6.72
N LYS A 263 -11.96 4.39 -7.03
CA LYS A 263 -10.62 4.04 -6.53
C LYS A 263 -9.56 4.98 -7.09
N SER A 264 -8.57 5.26 -6.27
CA SER A 264 -7.40 6.05 -6.62
C SER A 264 -6.18 5.58 -5.81
N LEU A 265 -5.03 6.18 -6.04
CA LEU A 265 -3.78 5.91 -5.32
C LEU A 265 -3.23 7.22 -4.76
N PHE A 266 -2.70 7.16 -3.54
CA PHE A 266 -2.08 8.32 -2.92
C PHE A 266 -0.80 7.99 -2.18
N THR A 267 -0.01 9.02 -1.90
CA THR A 267 1.11 8.96 -0.97
C THR A 267 1.01 10.07 0.06
N ILE A 268 1.44 9.76 1.28
CA ILE A 268 1.59 10.75 2.35
C ILE A 268 2.89 10.52 3.10
N THR A 269 3.68 11.57 3.23
CA THR A 269 4.93 11.61 4.02
C THR A 269 4.78 12.60 5.14
N SER A 270 5.05 12.16 6.35
CA SER A 270 5.00 13.01 7.56
C SER A 270 6.28 12.84 8.38
N CYS A 271 6.64 13.88 9.12
CA CYS A 271 7.79 13.89 10.01
C CYS A 271 7.32 13.94 11.48
N LYS A 272 7.89 13.10 12.33
CA LYS A 272 7.64 13.17 13.78
C LYS A 272 8.25 14.45 14.35
N ARG A 273 7.42 15.22 15.09
CA ARG A 273 7.81 16.46 15.76
C ARG A 273 8.62 16.20 17.01
#